data_371feb0e3f496dd2bc168c6459a0d142
#
_entry.id   371feb0e3f496dd2bc168c6459a0d142
#
_cell.length_a   1.000
_cell.length_b   1.000
_cell.length_c   1.000
_cell.angle_alpha   90.00
_cell.angle_beta   90.00
_cell.angle_gamma   90.00
#
_symmetry.space_group_name_H-M   'P 1'
#
loop_
_entity.id
_entity.type
_entity.pdbx_description
1 polymer ?
#
loop_
_entity_poly.entity_id
_entity_poly.type
_entity_poly.pdbx_seq_one_letter_code
_entity_poly.pdbx_strand_id
1 'polypeptide(L)'
;MAASGKLSTSRLPPLPTIREIIKLFRLQAAKQLSQNFLLDLRLTDKIVRKAGNLTNAYVYEVGPGPGGITRSILNADVTELLVVEKDTRFIPGLQMLSDAAPGKLRIVHGDVLTFKVEKAFSESLKRPWEDDPPNVHIIGNLPFSVSTPLIIKWLENISCRDGPFVYGRTQMTLTFQKEVAERLAANTGSKQRSRLSVMAQYLCNVRHIFTIPGQAFVPKPEVDVGVVHFTPLVQPKIEQPFKLVEKVVQNVFQFRRKYCHRGLGEELKRRKNKNEEKEEDDAENYRL
;
A
#
# COMPACT_ATOMS: atom_id res chain seq x y z
N MET A 1 38.22 -30.08 5.17
CA MET A 1 37.32 -29.81 6.35
C MET A 1 36.46 -28.61 5.99
N ALA A 2 35.20 -28.87 5.63
CA ALA A 2 34.24 -27.83 5.30
C ALA A 2 33.59 -27.33 6.58
N ALA A 3 33.80 -26.06 6.92
CA ALA A 3 33.15 -25.42 8.04
C ALA A 3 31.65 -25.23 7.69
N SER A 4 30.83 -26.07 8.31
CA SER A 4 29.37 -25.91 8.33
C SER A 4 29.03 -24.60 9.06
N GLY A 5 28.85 -23.52 8.29
CA GLY A 5 28.31 -22.27 8.81
C GLY A 5 26.88 -22.50 9.28
N LYS A 6 26.67 -22.60 10.59
CA LYS A 6 25.33 -22.53 11.20
C LYS A 6 24.72 -21.21 10.78
N LEU A 7 23.66 -21.27 9.96
CA LEU A 7 22.76 -20.17 9.74
C LEU A 7 22.15 -19.80 11.10
N SER A 8 22.71 -18.76 11.71
CA SER A 8 22.15 -18.14 12.90
C SER A 8 20.82 -17.51 12.49
N THR A 9 19.71 -18.15 12.84
CA THR A 9 18.39 -17.49 12.82
C THR A 9 18.46 -16.37 13.86
N SER A 10 18.82 -15.18 13.40
CA SER A 10 18.98 -13.99 14.23
C SER A 10 17.61 -13.51 14.69
N ARG A 11 17.09 -14.12 15.76
CA ARG A 11 15.95 -13.53 16.47
C ARG A 11 16.41 -12.25 17.15
N LEU A 12 15.56 -11.22 17.12
CA LEU A 12 15.79 -10.00 17.86
C LEU A 12 16.03 -10.32 19.36
N PRO A 13 16.93 -9.60 20.02
CA PRO A 13 17.10 -9.72 21.47
C PRO A 13 15.80 -9.35 22.19
N PRO A 14 15.65 -9.66 23.48
CA PRO A 14 14.51 -9.18 24.26
C PRO A 14 14.40 -7.67 24.20
N LEU A 15 13.29 -7.18 23.68
CA LEU A 15 12.99 -5.75 23.50
C LEU A 15 11.74 -5.39 24.31
N PRO A 16 11.62 -4.12 24.75
CA PRO A 16 10.39 -3.64 25.36
C PRO A 16 9.19 -3.90 24.46
N THR A 17 8.05 -4.16 25.03
CA THR A 17 6.79 -4.31 24.28
C THR A 17 6.43 -2.98 23.59
N ILE A 18 5.60 -3.02 22.54
CA ILE A 18 5.13 -1.79 21.88
C ILE A 18 4.46 -0.84 22.87
N ARG A 19 3.72 -1.38 23.87
CA ARG A 19 3.12 -0.55 24.94
C ARG A 19 4.16 0.14 25.80
N GLU A 20 5.26 -0.53 26.11
CA GLU A 20 6.39 0.06 26.86
C GLU A 20 7.13 1.08 26.04
N ILE A 21 7.34 0.86 24.75
CA ILE A 21 7.92 1.86 23.82
C ILE A 21 7.04 3.12 23.79
N ILE A 22 5.72 2.96 23.63
CA ILE A 22 4.77 4.08 23.64
C ILE A 22 4.87 4.87 24.95
N LYS A 23 4.98 4.20 26.09
CA LYS A 23 5.16 4.85 27.40
C LYS A 23 6.52 5.54 27.52
N LEU A 24 7.60 4.83 27.15
CA LEU A 24 8.98 5.32 27.27
C LEU A 24 9.18 6.63 26.49
N PHE A 25 8.69 6.68 25.28
CA PHE A 25 8.81 7.85 24.41
C PHE A 25 7.59 8.82 24.52
N ARG A 26 6.67 8.57 25.45
CA ARG A 26 5.44 9.37 25.65
C ARG A 26 4.66 9.60 24.36
N LEU A 27 4.59 8.55 23.53
CA LEU A 27 3.93 8.61 22.22
C LEU A 27 2.41 8.67 22.41
N GLN A 28 1.79 9.64 21.77
CA GLN A 28 0.33 9.76 21.70
C GLN A 28 -0.09 9.73 20.23
N ALA A 29 -1.17 9.02 19.96
CA ALA A 29 -1.75 9.03 18.62
C ALA A 29 -2.24 10.44 18.27
N ALA A 30 -1.74 11.00 17.20
CA ALA A 30 -2.18 12.31 16.72
C ALA A 30 -3.52 12.16 15.99
N LYS A 31 -4.59 12.76 16.55
CA LYS A 31 -5.93 12.77 15.91
C LYS A 31 -5.87 13.36 14.50
N GLN A 32 -5.07 14.41 14.30
CA GLN A 32 -4.85 15.06 13.01
C GLN A 32 -4.23 14.12 11.96
N LEU A 33 -3.48 13.09 12.40
CA LEU A 33 -2.88 12.08 11.53
C LEU A 33 -3.68 10.79 11.47
N SER A 34 -4.85 10.71 12.13
CA SER A 34 -5.72 9.53 12.18
C SER A 34 -4.96 8.23 12.54
N GLN A 35 -3.99 8.32 13.46
CA GLN A 35 -3.12 7.22 13.82
C GLN A 35 -3.83 6.20 14.70
N ASN A 36 -3.68 4.91 14.37
CA ASN A 36 -4.18 3.78 15.16
C ASN A 36 -3.06 2.71 15.21
N PHE A 37 -2.53 2.44 16.41
CA PHE A 37 -1.40 1.54 16.59
C PHE A 37 -1.87 0.11 16.86
N LEU A 38 -1.38 -0.83 16.10
CA LEU A 38 -1.59 -2.26 16.34
C LEU A 38 -0.54 -2.75 17.36
N LEU A 39 -1.01 -3.14 18.56
CA LEU A 39 -0.14 -3.46 19.68
C LEU A 39 0.06 -4.97 19.91
N ASP A 40 -0.79 -5.81 19.35
CA ASP A 40 -0.70 -7.27 19.48
C ASP A 40 0.28 -7.83 18.46
N LEU A 41 1.44 -8.28 18.93
CA LEU A 41 2.48 -8.87 18.09
C LEU A 41 2.01 -10.14 17.36
N ARG A 42 1.05 -10.90 17.91
CA ARG A 42 0.49 -12.06 17.19
C ARG A 42 -0.24 -11.65 15.93
N LEU A 43 -0.89 -10.47 15.94
CA LEU A 43 -1.57 -9.93 14.77
C LEU A 43 -0.58 -9.35 13.76
N THR A 44 0.47 -8.64 14.20
CA THR A 44 1.53 -8.15 13.31
C THR A 44 2.30 -9.31 12.68
N ASP A 45 2.62 -10.36 13.42
CA ASP A 45 3.21 -11.60 12.91
C ASP A 45 2.28 -12.30 11.90
N LYS A 46 0.97 -12.27 12.14
CA LYS A 46 -0.01 -12.84 11.19
C LYS A 46 -0.03 -12.03 9.88
N ILE A 47 0.04 -10.70 9.94
CA ILE A 47 0.15 -9.85 8.73
C ILE A 47 1.40 -10.26 7.93
N VAL A 48 2.55 -10.31 8.59
CA VAL A 48 3.84 -10.64 7.98
C VAL A 48 3.84 -12.04 7.35
N ARG A 49 3.36 -13.06 8.08
CA ARG A 49 3.23 -14.42 7.51
C ARG A 49 2.30 -14.48 6.29
N LYS A 50 1.25 -13.64 6.26
CA LYS A 50 0.31 -13.58 5.14
C LYS A 50 0.79 -12.75 3.96
N ALA A 51 1.85 -11.95 4.14
CA ALA A 51 2.53 -11.26 3.05
C ALA A 51 3.33 -12.23 2.16
N GLY A 52 3.71 -13.39 2.66
CA GLY A 52 4.47 -14.42 1.95
C GLY A 52 5.69 -14.88 2.73
N ASN A 53 6.60 -15.59 2.05
CA ASN A 53 7.91 -15.94 2.61
C ASN A 53 8.83 -14.72 2.48
N LEU A 54 9.18 -14.11 3.61
CA LEU A 54 10.06 -12.93 3.63
C LEU A 54 11.55 -13.28 3.91
N THR A 55 11.90 -14.55 3.99
CA THR A 55 13.31 -14.96 4.17
C THR A 55 14.16 -14.38 3.04
N ASN A 56 15.23 -13.69 3.39
CA ASN A 56 16.11 -12.99 2.46
C ASN A 56 15.40 -11.94 1.59
N ALA A 57 14.21 -11.49 1.97
CA ALA A 57 13.47 -10.46 1.25
C ALA A 57 14.00 -9.06 1.52
N TYR A 58 13.69 -8.17 0.60
CA TYR A 58 13.78 -6.72 0.75
C TYR A 58 12.39 -6.18 0.99
N VAL A 59 12.18 -5.50 2.11
CA VAL A 59 10.85 -5.03 2.50
C VAL A 59 10.83 -3.52 2.61
N TYR A 60 9.85 -2.92 1.97
CA TYR A 60 9.48 -1.52 2.13
C TYR A 60 8.27 -1.41 3.04
N GLU A 61 8.49 -1.01 4.29
CA GLU A 61 7.40 -0.74 5.23
C GLU A 61 7.01 0.73 5.19
N VAL A 62 5.72 0.98 5.04
CA VAL A 62 5.16 2.33 5.00
C VAL A 62 4.40 2.64 6.28
N GLY A 63 4.81 3.73 6.95
CA GLY A 63 4.21 4.16 8.20
C GLY A 63 4.40 3.15 9.34
N PRO A 64 5.65 2.84 9.74
CA PRO A 64 5.94 1.86 10.79
C PRO A 64 5.38 2.26 12.15
N GLY A 65 5.16 3.57 12.39
CA GLY A 65 4.72 4.08 13.69
C GLY A 65 5.64 3.62 14.83
N PRO A 66 5.10 3.07 15.92
CA PRO A 66 5.91 2.58 17.04
C PRO A 66 6.65 1.26 16.77
N GLY A 67 6.62 0.74 15.53
CA GLY A 67 7.43 -0.40 15.10
C GLY A 67 6.85 -1.78 15.36
N GLY A 68 5.53 -1.91 15.43
CA GLY A 68 4.88 -3.21 15.66
C GLY A 68 5.09 -4.19 14.51
N ILE A 69 4.76 -3.79 13.29
CA ILE A 69 4.97 -4.59 12.07
C ILE A 69 6.48 -4.68 11.76
N THR A 70 7.24 -3.58 11.94
CA THR A 70 8.69 -3.52 11.78
C THR A 70 9.38 -4.66 12.52
N ARG A 71 9.01 -4.88 13.79
CA ARG A 71 9.55 -5.97 14.63
C ARG A 71 9.23 -7.35 14.04
N SER A 72 8.00 -7.55 13.60
CA SER A 72 7.59 -8.82 13.00
C SER A 72 8.30 -9.10 11.67
N ILE A 73 8.57 -8.06 10.86
CA ILE A 73 9.35 -8.19 9.63
C ILE A 73 10.80 -8.54 9.93
N LEU A 74 11.44 -7.87 10.89
CA LEU A 74 12.82 -8.18 11.28
C LEU A 74 12.96 -9.64 11.78
N ASN A 75 11.96 -10.16 12.49
CA ASN A 75 11.91 -11.56 12.96
C ASN A 75 11.68 -12.56 11.80
N ALA A 76 11.30 -12.11 10.61
CA ALA A 76 11.11 -12.97 9.44
C ALA A 76 12.40 -13.20 8.63
N ASP A 77 13.54 -12.81 9.16
CA ASP A 77 14.88 -12.97 8.57
C ASP A 77 15.03 -12.32 7.19
N VAL A 78 14.57 -11.09 7.09
CA VAL A 78 14.75 -10.26 5.88
C VAL A 78 16.20 -9.86 5.68
N THR A 79 16.60 -9.61 4.44
CA THR A 79 17.92 -9.04 4.11
C THR A 79 17.96 -7.56 4.48
N GLU A 80 16.97 -6.81 4.07
CA GLU A 80 16.88 -5.37 4.37
C GLU A 80 15.43 -4.95 4.56
N LEU A 81 15.20 -4.14 5.57
CA LEU A 81 13.94 -3.46 5.83
C LEU A 81 14.15 -1.95 5.73
N LEU A 82 13.52 -1.34 4.75
CA LEU A 82 13.41 0.11 4.63
C LEU A 82 12.09 0.56 5.22
N VAL A 83 12.12 1.46 6.18
CA VAL A 83 10.92 2.09 6.73
C VAL A 83 10.89 3.59 6.40
N VAL A 84 9.73 4.10 6.02
CA VAL A 84 9.50 5.53 5.79
C VAL A 84 8.43 6.02 6.76
N GLU A 85 8.84 6.93 7.64
CA GLU A 85 7.99 7.49 8.70
C GLU A 85 7.97 9.02 8.61
N LYS A 86 6.77 9.57 8.66
CA LYS A 86 6.54 11.01 8.60
C LYS A 86 6.63 11.66 9.98
N ASP A 87 6.24 10.94 11.00
CA ASP A 87 6.17 11.45 12.38
C ASP A 87 7.50 11.20 13.11
N THR A 88 8.26 12.25 13.30
CA THR A 88 9.59 12.20 13.94
C THR A 88 9.56 11.62 15.36
N ARG A 89 8.41 11.64 16.04
CA ARG A 89 8.27 11.11 17.40
C ARG A 89 8.51 9.59 17.47
N PHE A 90 8.31 8.87 16.36
CA PHE A 90 8.55 7.42 16.28
C PHE A 90 10.00 7.06 15.98
N ILE A 91 10.79 7.99 15.45
CA ILE A 91 12.18 7.71 15.04
C ILE A 91 13.04 7.14 16.17
N PRO A 92 12.99 7.66 17.44
CA PRO A 92 13.78 7.07 18.52
C PRO A 92 13.45 5.60 18.82
N GLY A 93 12.15 5.23 18.78
CA GLY A 93 11.71 3.84 18.97
C GLY A 93 12.14 2.92 17.82
N LEU A 94 12.11 3.43 16.57
CA LEU A 94 12.61 2.70 15.40
C LEU A 94 14.14 2.55 15.45
N GLN A 95 14.87 3.56 15.94
CA GLN A 95 16.32 3.48 16.11
C GLN A 95 16.69 2.35 17.10
N MET A 96 15.97 2.21 18.20
CA MET A 96 16.16 1.08 19.13
C MET A 96 16.00 -0.28 18.42
N LEU A 97 15.06 -0.41 17.48
CA LEU A 97 14.91 -1.63 16.67
C LEU A 97 16.07 -1.81 15.69
N SER A 98 16.58 -0.71 15.12
CA SER A 98 17.74 -0.73 14.22
C SER A 98 19.01 -1.17 14.95
N ASP A 99 19.21 -0.68 16.17
CA ASP A 99 20.36 -1.06 17.01
C ASP A 99 20.31 -2.54 17.41
N ALA A 100 19.08 -3.09 17.59
CA ALA A 100 18.86 -4.50 17.88
C ALA A 100 18.98 -5.42 16.64
N ALA A 101 18.97 -4.87 15.43
CA ALA A 101 19.12 -5.58 14.17
C ALA A 101 20.14 -4.89 13.26
N PRO A 102 21.43 -4.88 13.63
CA PRO A 102 22.45 -4.12 12.92
C PRO A 102 22.50 -4.44 11.42
N GLY A 103 22.47 -3.40 10.59
CA GLY A 103 22.56 -3.49 9.13
C GLY A 103 21.28 -3.99 8.42
N LYS A 104 20.22 -4.35 9.15
CA LYS A 104 18.97 -4.84 8.56
C LYS A 104 17.90 -3.77 8.42
N LEU A 105 17.85 -2.76 9.28
CA LEU A 105 16.83 -1.72 9.29
C LEU A 105 17.41 -0.38 8.88
N ARG A 106 16.83 0.19 7.82
CA ARG A 106 17.11 1.55 7.35
C ARG A 106 15.88 2.43 7.57
N ILE A 107 16.06 3.51 8.31
CA ILE A 107 14.99 4.44 8.69
C ILE A 107 15.11 5.71 7.85
N VAL A 108 14.03 6.11 7.20
CA VAL A 108 13.93 7.37 6.46
C VAL A 108 12.78 8.20 7.04
N HIS A 109 13.10 9.43 7.42
CA HIS A 109 12.09 10.42 7.73
C HIS A 109 11.54 11.01 6.43
N GLY A 110 10.22 10.84 6.18
CA GLY A 110 9.62 11.30 4.95
C GLY A 110 8.13 10.96 4.83
N ASP A 111 7.50 11.54 3.83
CA ASP A 111 6.10 11.26 3.49
C ASP A 111 6.05 10.17 2.41
N VAL A 112 5.37 9.06 2.69
CA VAL A 112 5.20 7.93 1.75
C VAL A 112 4.54 8.34 0.43
N LEU A 113 3.70 9.38 0.44
CA LEU A 113 3.05 9.88 -0.77
C LEU A 113 4.04 10.55 -1.74
N THR A 114 5.17 11.04 -1.26
CA THR A 114 6.18 11.75 -2.07
C THR A 114 7.53 11.05 -2.11
N PHE A 115 7.75 10.05 -1.25
CA PHE A 115 8.99 9.30 -1.19
C PHE A 115 9.24 8.54 -2.50
N LYS A 116 10.47 8.65 -3.01
CA LYS A 116 10.91 7.96 -4.24
C LYS A 116 11.62 6.67 -3.87
N VAL A 117 10.93 5.56 -4.04
CA VAL A 117 11.44 4.23 -3.69
C VAL A 117 12.26 3.58 -4.82
N GLU A 118 12.27 4.16 -6.01
CA GLU A 118 12.92 3.61 -7.22
C GLU A 118 14.43 3.37 -7.03
N LYS A 119 15.05 4.14 -6.14
CA LYS A 119 16.48 4.05 -5.81
C LYS A 119 16.73 3.50 -4.39
N ALA A 120 15.68 2.95 -3.78
CA ALA A 120 15.77 2.51 -2.39
C ALA A 120 16.59 1.24 -2.21
N PHE A 121 16.50 0.33 -3.16
CA PHE A 121 17.21 -0.95 -3.16
C PHE A 121 18.14 -1.08 -4.37
N SER A 122 19.00 -2.10 -4.34
CA SER A 122 19.93 -2.39 -5.44
C SER A 122 19.17 -2.67 -6.74
N GLU A 123 19.76 -2.22 -7.85
CA GLU A 123 19.25 -2.53 -9.19
C GLU A 123 19.31 -4.03 -9.52
N SER A 124 20.20 -4.78 -8.84
CA SER A 124 20.30 -6.24 -9.00
C SER A 124 19.03 -7.00 -8.60
N LEU A 125 18.10 -6.35 -7.89
CA LEU A 125 16.81 -6.92 -7.52
C LEU A 125 15.76 -6.81 -8.63
N LYS A 126 16.01 -6.03 -9.67
CA LYS A 126 15.10 -5.87 -10.80
C LYS A 126 14.92 -7.21 -11.52
N ARG A 127 13.65 -7.53 -11.79
CA ARG A 127 13.24 -8.68 -12.58
C ARG A 127 12.33 -8.23 -13.73
N PRO A 128 12.40 -8.91 -14.90
CA PRO A 128 11.42 -8.71 -15.95
C PRO A 128 10.00 -8.85 -15.42
N TRP A 129 9.07 -8.11 -15.99
CA TRP A 129 7.67 -8.09 -15.53
C TRP A 129 6.97 -9.43 -15.71
N GLU A 130 7.40 -10.20 -16.70
CA GLU A 130 6.87 -11.50 -17.10
C GLU A 130 7.33 -12.63 -16.16
N ASP A 131 8.44 -12.42 -15.46
CA ASP A 131 9.01 -13.40 -14.52
C ASP A 131 8.19 -13.47 -13.22
N ASP A 132 8.57 -14.40 -12.35
CA ASP A 132 8.04 -14.47 -10.99
C ASP A 132 8.26 -13.15 -10.23
N PRO A 133 7.37 -12.79 -9.31
CA PRO A 133 7.54 -11.60 -8.47
C PRO A 133 8.92 -11.56 -7.82
N PRO A 134 9.57 -10.38 -7.78
CA PRO A 134 10.84 -10.23 -7.08
C PRO A 134 10.67 -10.49 -5.58
N ASN A 135 11.75 -10.85 -4.90
CA ASN A 135 11.72 -10.95 -3.43
C ASN A 135 11.78 -9.55 -2.77
N VAL A 136 10.92 -8.68 -3.25
CA VAL A 136 10.68 -7.31 -2.77
C VAL A 136 9.21 -7.19 -2.39
N HIS A 137 8.94 -6.73 -1.17
CA HIS A 137 7.59 -6.65 -0.63
C HIS A 137 7.29 -5.26 -0.07
N ILE A 138 6.04 -4.84 -0.20
CA ILE A 138 5.53 -3.62 0.45
C ILE A 138 4.56 -4.04 1.54
N ILE A 139 4.80 -3.57 2.76
CA ILE A 139 3.92 -3.87 3.90
C ILE A 139 3.61 -2.56 4.63
N GLY A 140 2.37 -2.40 5.10
CA GLY A 140 2.04 -1.20 5.87
C GLY A 140 0.69 -1.24 6.55
N ASN A 141 0.66 -0.55 7.69
CA ASN A 141 -0.56 -0.22 8.43
C ASN A 141 -0.69 1.29 8.52
N LEU A 142 -1.21 1.90 7.47
CA LEU A 142 -1.32 3.35 7.32
C LEU A 142 -2.62 3.90 7.89
N PRO A 143 -2.63 5.18 8.31
CA PRO A 143 -3.87 5.91 8.55
C PRO A 143 -4.81 5.82 7.35
N PHE A 144 -6.11 5.66 7.59
CA PHE A 144 -7.10 5.47 6.52
C PHE A 144 -7.17 6.61 5.52
N SER A 145 -6.88 7.84 5.97
CA SER A 145 -6.78 9.02 5.11
C SER A 145 -5.64 8.94 4.08
N VAL A 146 -4.60 8.16 4.35
CA VAL A 146 -3.42 7.98 3.50
C VAL A 146 -3.53 6.72 2.65
N SER A 147 -4.07 5.63 3.19
CA SER A 147 -4.06 4.31 2.54
C SER A 147 -4.81 4.30 1.20
N THR A 148 -5.95 4.98 1.09
CA THR A 148 -6.74 5.02 -0.16
C THR A 148 -6.06 5.86 -1.26
N PRO A 149 -5.59 7.10 -1.02
CA PRO A 149 -4.81 7.83 -2.02
C PRO A 149 -3.54 7.09 -2.45
N LEU A 150 -2.86 6.44 -1.51
CA LEU A 150 -1.63 5.72 -1.78
C LEU A 150 -1.86 4.51 -2.69
N ILE A 151 -2.90 3.70 -2.43
CA ILE A 151 -3.20 2.55 -3.29
C ILE A 151 -3.55 2.99 -4.72
N ILE A 152 -4.29 4.08 -4.90
CA ILE A 152 -4.59 4.61 -6.25
C ILE A 152 -3.30 5.01 -6.97
N LYS A 153 -2.39 5.72 -6.29
CA LYS A 153 -1.07 6.09 -6.83
C LYS A 153 -0.28 4.85 -7.23
N TRP A 154 -0.23 3.83 -6.37
CA TRP A 154 0.52 2.62 -6.66
C TRP A 154 -0.11 1.76 -7.77
N LEU A 155 -1.42 1.77 -7.92
CA LEU A 155 -2.08 1.16 -9.09
C LEU A 155 -1.66 1.87 -10.40
N GLU A 156 -1.54 3.21 -10.39
CA GLU A 156 -0.98 3.94 -11.52
C GLU A 156 0.48 3.55 -11.77
N ASN A 157 1.31 3.48 -10.71
CA ASN A 157 2.70 3.02 -10.83
C ASN A 157 2.82 1.58 -11.36
N ILE A 158 1.92 0.66 -11.01
CA ILE A 158 1.85 -0.69 -11.59
C ILE A 158 1.60 -0.60 -13.10
N SER A 159 0.66 0.23 -13.51
CA SER A 159 0.35 0.43 -14.93
C SER A 159 1.54 1.00 -15.73
N CYS A 160 2.32 1.87 -15.11
CA CYS A 160 3.52 2.49 -15.70
C CYS A 160 4.80 1.67 -15.49
N ARG A 161 4.76 0.64 -14.63
CA ARG A 161 5.93 -0.16 -14.18
C ARG A 161 7.03 0.72 -13.57
N ASP A 162 6.64 1.74 -12.83
CA ASP A 162 7.54 2.70 -12.17
C ASP A 162 7.35 2.71 -10.65
N GLY A 163 7.96 3.68 -9.93
CA GLY A 163 7.91 3.75 -8.48
C GLY A 163 8.41 2.45 -7.84
N PRO A 164 7.65 1.88 -6.87
CA PRO A 164 8.02 0.61 -6.23
C PRO A 164 8.09 -0.58 -7.19
N PHE A 165 7.55 -0.46 -8.38
CA PHE A 165 7.39 -1.55 -9.35
C PHE A 165 8.48 -1.56 -10.43
N VAL A 166 9.49 -0.70 -10.31
CA VAL A 166 10.72 -0.80 -11.12
C VAL A 166 11.49 -2.09 -10.87
N TYR A 167 11.28 -2.72 -9.71
CA TYR A 167 11.88 -4.01 -9.36
C TYR A 167 11.14 -5.21 -9.97
N GLY A 168 10.00 -4.99 -10.63
CA GLY A 168 9.10 -6.00 -11.17
C GLY A 168 7.75 -6.01 -10.45
N ARG A 169 7.05 -7.14 -10.48
CA ARG A 169 5.71 -7.33 -9.90
C ARG A 169 5.74 -7.42 -8.37
N THR A 170 6.27 -6.38 -7.71
CA THR A 170 6.38 -6.25 -6.25
C THR A 170 5.02 -6.47 -5.59
N GLN A 171 4.96 -7.36 -4.61
CA GLN A 171 3.73 -7.68 -3.88
C GLN A 171 3.49 -6.67 -2.75
N MET A 172 2.22 -6.40 -2.45
CA MET A 172 1.83 -5.48 -1.39
C MET A 172 0.88 -6.14 -0.39
N THR A 173 1.09 -5.88 0.89
CA THR A 173 0.18 -6.28 1.99
C THR A 173 -0.11 -5.07 2.85
N LEU A 174 -1.33 -4.56 2.74
CA LEU A 174 -1.72 -3.27 3.31
C LEU A 174 -3.01 -3.40 4.11
N THR A 175 -3.18 -2.51 5.07
CA THR A 175 -4.41 -2.41 5.86
C THR A 175 -5.31 -1.28 5.37
N PHE A 176 -6.61 -1.52 5.43
CA PHE A 176 -7.68 -0.58 5.08
C PHE A 176 -8.83 -0.69 6.08
N GLN A 177 -9.72 0.30 6.12
CA GLN A 177 -11.02 0.10 6.74
C GLN A 177 -11.69 -1.16 6.15
N LYS A 178 -12.38 -1.95 6.97
CA LYS A 178 -13.01 -3.21 6.54
C LYS A 178 -13.85 -3.03 5.26
N GLU A 179 -14.67 -1.99 5.21
CA GLU A 179 -15.50 -1.71 4.03
C GLU A 179 -14.64 -1.45 2.76
N VAL A 180 -13.52 -0.74 2.90
CA VAL A 180 -12.60 -0.49 1.78
C VAL A 180 -11.91 -1.77 1.34
N ALA A 181 -11.49 -2.62 2.28
CA ALA A 181 -10.90 -3.93 2.01
C ALA A 181 -11.88 -4.85 1.26
N GLU A 182 -13.14 -4.90 1.70
CA GLU A 182 -14.21 -5.65 1.06
C GLU A 182 -14.48 -5.14 -0.36
N ARG A 183 -14.49 -3.82 -0.56
CA ARG A 183 -14.64 -3.20 -1.90
C ARG A 183 -13.49 -3.54 -2.82
N LEU A 184 -12.23 -3.48 -2.35
CA LEU A 184 -11.04 -3.80 -3.15
C LEU A 184 -11.09 -5.23 -3.68
N ALA A 185 -11.53 -6.19 -2.84
CA ALA A 185 -11.59 -7.62 -3.16
C ALA A 185 -12.96 -8.08 -3.70
N ALA A 186 -13.93 -7.18 -3.89
CA ALA A 186 -15.30 -7.53 -4.26
C ALA A 186 -15.40 -8.15 -5.66
N ASN A 187 -16.00 -9.33 -5.74
CA ASN A 187 -16.24 -10.03 -6.99
C ASN A 187 -17.28 -9.32 -7.88
N THR A 188 -17.28 -9.66 -9.16
CA THR A 188 -18.32 -9.21 -10.10
C THR A 188 -19.70 -9.67 -9.61
N GLY A 189 -20.69 -8.79 -9.68
CA GLY A 189 -22.04 -9.05 -9.18
C GLY A 189 -22.24 -8.80 -7.67
N SER A 190 -21.18 -8.59 -6.91
CA SER A 190 -21.24 -8.27 -5.47
C SER A 190 -21.78 -6.85 -5.24
N LYS A 191 -22.55 -6.68 -4.14
CA LYS A 191 -23.06 -5.36 -3.70
C LYS A 191 -21.94 -4.39 -3.31
N GLN A 192 -20.79 -4.90 -2.87
CA GLN A 192 -19.62 -4.12 -2.50
C GLN A 192 -18.79 -3.66 -3.69
N ARG A 193 -19.05 -4.21 -4.90
CA ARG A 193 -18.27 -3.84 -6.08
C ARG A 193 -18.39 -2.35 -6.38
N SER A 194 -17.25 -1.70 -6.56
CA SER A 194 -17.13 -0.26 -6.67
C SER A 194 -16.06 0.13 -7.70
N ARG A 195 -15.89 1.43 -7.92
CA ARG A 195 -14.77 1.97 -8.70
C ARG A 195 -13.44 1.37 -8.27
N LEU A 196 -13.21 1.30 -6.94
CA LEU A 196 -11.97 0.80 -6.38
C LEU A 196 -11.71 -0.68 -6.70
N SER A 197 -12.79 -1.50 -6.74
CA SER A 197 -12.70 -2.91 -7.14
C SER A 197 -12.16 -3.05 -8.56
N VAL A 198 -12.70 -2.28 -9.50
CA VAL A 198 -12.30 -2.35 -10.91
C VAL A 198 -10.88 -1.86 -11.08
N MET A 199 -10.55 -0.69 -10.50
CA MET A 199 -9.21 -0.10 -10.59
C MET A 199 -8.12 -1.01 -10.02
N ALA A 200 -8.38 -1.74 -8.94
CA ALA A 200 -7.41 -2.66 -8.36
C ALA A 200 -7.33 -3.98 -9.13
N GLN A 201 -8.47 -4.57 -9.52
CA GLN A 201 -8.52 -5.93 -10.03
C GLN A 201 -8.20 -6.05 -11.52
N TYR A 202 -8.19 -4.95 -12.29
CA TYR A 202 -7.71 -5.05 -13.67
C TYR A 202 -6.16 -5.10 -13.74
N LEU A 203 -5.47 -4.65 -12.69
CA LEU A 203 -4.01 -4.64 -12.58
C LEU A 203 -3.44 -5.69 -11.63
N CYS A 204 -4.23 -6.14 -10.64
CA CYS A 204 -3.78 -7.02 -9.59
C CYS A 204 -4.73 -8.18 -9.32
N ASN A 205 -4.17 -9.30 -8.86
CA ASN A 205 -4.92 -10.25 -8.06
C ASN A 205 -5.03 -9.67 -6.64
N VAL A 206 -6.27 -9.41 -6.19
CA VAL A 206 -6.56 -8.74 -4.91
C VAL A 206 -7.26 -9.71 -3.98
N ARG A 207 -6.71 -9.90 -2.78
CA ARG A 207 -7.29 -10.82 -1.78
C ARG A 207 -7.47 -10.11 -0.45
N HIS A 208 -8.68 -10.09 0.08
CA HIS A 208 -8.93 -9.75 1.48
C HIS A 208 -8.55 -10.96 2.32
N ILE A 209 -7.46 -10.88 3.08
CA ILE A 209 -6.84 -12.02 3.76
C ILE A 209 -7.54 -12.33 5.09
N PHE A 210 -7.72 -11.31 5.93
CA PHE A 210 -8.46 -11.40 7.19
C PHE A 210 -8.82 -10.00 7.71
N THR A 211 -9.70 -9.98 8.70
CA THR A 211 -10.10 -8.74 9.39
C THR A 211 -9.53 -8.72 10.80
N ILE A 212 -9.06 -7.57 11.24
CA ILE A 212 -8.58 -7.27 12.58
C ILE A 212 -9.67 -6.45 13.28
N PRO A 213 -10.16 -6.89 14.44
CA PRO A 213 -11.14 -6.12 15.21
C PRO A 213 -10.56 -4.76 15.63
N GLY A 214 -11.36 -3.71 15.55
CA GLY A 214 -10.94 -2.36 15.93
C GLY A 214 -10.39 -2.25 17.36
N GLN A 215 -10.87 -3.09 18.28
CA GLN A 215 -10.37 -3.16 19.66
C GLN A 215 -8.90 -3.58 19.79
N ALA A 216 -8.28 -4.14 18.74
CA ALA A 216 -6.86 -4.48 18.74
C ALA A 216 -5.94 -3.27 18.55
N PHE A 217 -6.50 -2.12 18.22
CA PHE A 217 -5.78 -0.87 17.97
C PHE A 217 -5.91 0.12 19.13
N VAL A 218 -4.91 0.99 19.25
CA VAL A 218 -4.92 2.09 20.22
C VAL A 218 -4.52 3.39 19.50
N PRO A 219 -5.37 4.43 19.54
CA PRO A 219 -6.78 4.38 19.97
C PRO A 219 -7.61 3.43 19.10
N LYS A 220 -8.74 2.97 19.64
CA LYS A 220 -9.67 2.12 18.88
C LYS A 220 -10.28 2.93 17.73
N PRO A 221 -10.19 2.47 16.47
CA PRO A 221 -10.93 3.05 15.35
C PRO A 221 -12.43 2.73 15.45
N GLU A 222 -13.24 3.50 14.75
CA GLU A 222 -14.69 3.29 14.70
C GLU A 222 -15.09 2.01 13.96
N VAL A 223 -14.21 1.50 13.09
CA VAL A 223 -14.46 0.33 12.23
C VAL A 223 -13.35 -0.69 12.34
N ASP A 224 -13.65 -1.93 12.03
CA ASP A 224 -12.65 -2.99 11.88
C ASP A 224 -11.70 -2.71 10.70
N VAL A 225 -10.57 -3.37 10.69
CA VAL A 225 -9.48 -3.19 9.72
C VAL A 225 -9.30 -4.45 8.90
N GLY A 226 -9.39 -4.34 7.57
CA GLY A 226 -9.14 -5.44 6.65
C GLY A 226 -7.68 -5.44 6.18
N VAL A 227 -7.07 -6.62 6.16
CA VAL A 227 -5.74 -6.85 5.57
C VAL A 227 -5.92 -7.33 4.14
N VAL A 228 -5.36 -6.61 3.17
CA VAL A 228 -5.48 -6.90 1.75
C VAL A 228 -4.11 -7.15 1.14
N HIS A 229 -4.02 -8.23 0.37
CA HIS A 229 -2.82 -8.58 -0.38
C HIS A 229 -3.05 -8.37 -1.87
N PHE A 230 -2.06 -7.75 -2.53
CA PHE A 230 -2.07 -7.43 -3.95
C PHE A 230 -0.87 -8.10 -4.62
N THR A 231 -1.13 -8.84 -5.69
CA THR A 231 -0.10 -9.35 -6.59
C THR A 231 -0.33 -8.77 -7.98
N PRO A 232 0.54 -7.91 -8.51
CA PRO A 232 0.39 -7.37 -9.85
C PRO A 232 0.30 -8.48 -10.89
N LEU A 233 -0.60 -8.33 -11.85
CA LEU A 233 -0.77 -9.26 -12.95
C LEU A 233 0.37 -9.10 -13.96
N VAL A 234 0.72 -10.18 -14.67
CA VAL A 234 1.65 -10.13 -15.80
C VAL A 234 1.06 -9.25 -16.90
N GLN A 235 -0.20 -9.49 -17.23
CA GLN A 235 -0.94 -8.69 -18.20
C GLN A 235 -2.16 -8.05 -17.52
N PRO A 236 -2.40 -6.75 -17.70
CA PRO A 236 -3.60 -6.10 -17.20
C PRO A 236 -4.83 -6.69 -17.92
N LYS A 237 -5.96 -6.78 -17.21
CA LYS A 237 -7.22 -7.26 -17.82
C LYS A 237 -7.85 -6.24 -18.78
N ILE A 238 -7.40 -4.99 -18.74
CA ILE A 238 -7.82 -3.91 -19.62
C ILE A 238 -6.54 -3.26 -20.16
N GLU A 239 -6.31 -3.39 -21.46
CA GLU A 239 -5.13 -2.88 -22.17
C GLU A 239 -5.37 -1.44 -22.63
N GLN A 240 -5.59 -0.55 -21.69
CA GLN A 240 -5.80 0.88 -21.94
C GLN A 240 -5.01 1.71 -20.93
N PRO A 241 -4.62 2.96 -21.27
CA PRO A 241 -3.94 3.86 -20.36
C PRO A 241 -4.71 4.03 -19.05
N PHE A 242 -4.00 4.00 -17.90
CA PHE A 242 -4.59 4.07 -16.56
C PHE A 242 -5.60 5.21 -16.41
N LYS A 243 -5.26 6.41 -16.87
CA LYS A 243 -6.13 7.58 -16.78
C LYS A 243 -7.42 7.45 -17.58
N LEU A 244 -7.38 6.73 -18.69
CA LEU A 244 -8.59 6.47 -19.48
C LEU A 244 -9.50 5.47 -18.73
N VAL A 245 -8.92 4.37 -18.21
CA VAL A 245 -9.67 3.40 -17.39
C VAL A 245 -10.26 4.09 -16.17
N GLU A 246 -9.47 4.88 -15.45
CA GLU A 246 -9.91 5.64 -14.27
C GLU A 246 -11.10 6.55 -14.61
N LYS A 247 -11.02 7.30 -15.70
CA LYS A 247 -12.09 8.21 -16.15
C LYS A 247 -13.37 7.46 -16.50
N VAL A 248 -13.27 6.40 -17.28
CA VAL A 248 -14.44 5.56 -17.64
C VAL A 248 -15.08 4.97 -16.41
N VAL A 249 -14.30 4.36 -15.52
CA VAL A 249 -14.79 3.76 -14.28
C VAL A 249 -15.41 4.81 -13.35
N GLN A 250 -14.83 6.00 -13.24
CA GLN A 250 -15.41 7.10 -12.49
C GLN A 250 -16.80 7.48 -13.01
N ASN A 251 -16.97 7.62 -14.32
CA ASN A 251 -18.24 7.98 -14.93
C ASN A 251 -19.30 6.87 -14.77
N VAL A 252 -18.90 5.60 -14.90
CA VAL A 252 -19.80 4.45 -14.70
C VAL A 252 -20.36 4.40 -13.27
N PHE A 253 -19.51 4.69 -12.26
CA PHE A 253 -19.90 4.66 -10.86
C PHE A 253 -20.36 6.01 -10.29
N GLN A 254 -20.46 7.06 -11.10
CA GLN A 254 -20.85 8.41 -10.66
C GLN A 254 -22.27 8.46 -10.11
N PHE A 255 -23.19 7.76 -10.75
CA PHE A 255 -24.61 7.77 -10.38
C PHE A 255 -24.98 6.51 -9.63
N ARG A 256 -25.00 6.59 -8.31
CA ARG A 256 -25.42 5.49 -7.44
C ARG A 256 -26.85 5.01 -7.81
N ARG A 257 -27.05 3.69 -7.95
CA ARG A 257 -28.32 3.04 -8.30
C ARG A 257 -28.89 3.39 -9.70
N LYS A 258 -28.07 3.92 -10.61
CA LYS A 258 -28.45 4.14 -12.01
C LYS A 258 -27.70 3.17 -12.92
N TYR A 259 -28.26 2.94 -14.11
CA TYR A 259 -27.57 2.14 -15.13
C TYR A 259 -26.27 2.82 -15.61
N CYS A 260 -25.28 2.03 -15.92
CA CYS A 260 -23.95 2.53 -16.34
C CYS A 260 -24.01 3.46 -17.57
N HIS A 261 -24.94 3.21 -18.52
CA HIS A 261 -25.07 4.03 -19.72
C HIS A 261 -25.41 5.51 -19.40
N ARG A 262 -26.06 5.78 -18.27
CA ARG A 262 -26.36 7.18 -17.87
C ARG A 262 -25.07 7.95 -17.55
N GLY A 263 -24.15 7.37 -16.81
CA GLY A 263 -22.88 8.00 -16.49
C GLY A 263 -22.02 8.24 -17.73
N LEU A 264 -21.99 7.29 -18.64
CA LEU A 264 -21.27 7.42 -19.91
C LEU A 264 -21.94 8.43 -20.85
N GLY A 265 -23.27 8.45 -20.92
CA GLY A 265 -24.02 9.38 -21.77
C GLY A 265 -23.84 10.86 -21.35
N GLU A 266 -23.82 11.14 -20.05
CA GLU A 266 -23.55 12.51 -19.55
C GLU A 266 -22.12 12.99 -19.90
N GLU A 267 -21.12 12.12 -19.85
CA GLU A 267 -19.77 12.48 -20.24
C GLU A 267 -19.67 12.75 -21.75
N LEU A 268 -20.36 11.96 -22.57
CA LEU A 268 -20.41 12.21 -24.02
C LEU A 268 -21.05 13.54 -24.36
N LYS A 269 -22.14 13.91 -23.65
CA LYS A 269 -22.78 15.23 -23.81
C LYS A 269 -21.84 16.37 -23.41
N ARG A 270 -21.16 16.25 -22.27
CA ARG A 270 -20.20 17.26 -21.81
C ARG A 270 -19.03 17.47 -22.80
N ARG A 271 -18.58 16.38 -23.45
CA ARG A 271 -17.52 16.50 -24.48
C ARG A 271 -18.01 17.19 -25.74
N LYS A 272 -19.23 16.89 -26.18
CA LYS A 272 -19.81 17.57 -27.34
C LYS A 272 -19.92 19.08 -27.09
N ASN A 273 -20.51 19.49 -25.98
CA ASN A 273 -20.65 20.89 -25.62
C ASN A 273 -19.29 21.62 -25.55
N LYS A 274 -18.27 20.99 -24.93
CA LYS A 274 -16.91 21.57 -24.86
C LYS A 274 -16.23 21.74 -26.25
N ASN A 275 -16.51 20.83 -27.18
CA ASN A 275 -15.96 20.90 -28.50
C ASN A 275 -16.68 22.01 -29.31
N GLU A 276 -18.00 22.10 -29.13
CA GLU A 276 -18.82 23.17 -29.74
C GLU A 276 -18.39 24.57 -29.25
N GLU A 277 -18.21 24.74 -27.91
CA GLU A 277 -17.69 25.96 -27.28
C GLU A 277 -16.28 26.32 -27.83
N LYS A 278 -15.42 25.34 -28.04
CA LYS A 278 -14.06 25.55 -28.52
C LYS A 278 -14.04 25.93 -30.04
N GLU A 279 -14.92 25.33 -30.84
CA GLU A 279 -15.09 25.66 -32.24
C GLU A 279 -15.69 27.04 -32.41
N GLU A 280 -16.58 27.51 -31.51
CA GLU A 280 -17.12 28.87 -31.48
C GLU A 280 -16.03 29.89 -31.10
N ASP A 281 -15.24 29.62 -30.04
CA ASP A 281 -14.12 30.47 -29.61
C ASP A 281 -13.03 30.59 -30.70
N ASP A 282 -12.69 29.47 -31.35
CA ASP A 282 -11.74 29.49 -32.47
C ASP A 282 -12.28 30.24 -33.68
N ALA A 283 -13.58 30.10 -33.98
CA ALA A 283 -14.22 30.83 -35.09
C ALA A 283 -14.34 32.34 -34.81
N GLU A 284 -14.49 32.77 -33.57
CA GLU A 284 -14.53 34.17 -33.17
C GLU A 284 -13.12 34.81 -33.23
N ASN A 285 -12.07 34.06 -32.87
CA ASN A 285 -10.66 34.49 -32.99
C ASN A 285 -10.16 34.59 -34.42
N TYR A 286 -10.79 33.94 -35.41
CA TYR A 286 -10.48 34.07 -36.82
C TYR A 286 -11.27 35.22 -37.53
N ARG A 287 -12.20 35.87 -36.81
CA ARG A 287 -13.00 37.01 -37.34
C ARG A 287 -12.47 38.38 -36.92
N LEU A 288 -11.39 38.41 -36.13
CA LEU A 288 -10.63 39.62 -35.76
C LEU A 288 -9.31 39.68 -36.56
#